data_001d33b7b9229e06a9a63e9c4a69b9ae
#
_entry.id   001d33b7b9229e06a9a63e9c4a69b9ae
#
_cell.length_a   1.000
_cell.length_b   1.000
_cell.length_c   1.000
_cell.angle_alpha   90.00
_cell.angle_beta   90.00
_cell.angle_gamma   90.00
#
_symmetry.space_group_name_H-M   'P 1'
#
loop_
_entity.id
_entity.type
_entity.pdbx_description
1 polymer ?
#
loop_
_entity_poly.entity_id
_entity_poly.type
_entity_poly.pdbx_seq_one_letter_code
_entity_poly.pdbx_strand_id
1 'polypeptide(L)'
;MFARAIATAVGAAALLLPAPYGTVRVERFFSPALGVEKHYVVYLPPSYATAPARRYPVAYYLHGLTGNEADWVSLASIDVVTDSLIASGTPEMMLVMPDGDDGWYTNWEETPQPYGTCLVDTLLNRAAPALCVAHARYEDYIARDLVRRVDSTYRTLADRGHRGIAGLSMGGYGAVTIALEHPDVFSAAASHSGVLSPLLAGPHPFATPARYHTSIDSLAAGWKGMWGAIAPAFGRTITAWAARDPARLARRLAAGGGPMPALFLDVGTQDGLADQSRALHAELAGLGISHAYAEWPGKHDWKYWHAHVGESLRWLADRIAR
;
A
#
# COMPACT_ATOMS: atom_id res chain seq x y z
N MET A 1 -45.75 51.22 -38.16
CA MET A 1 -44.77 51.18 -37.03
C MET A 1 -44.83 49.82 -36.40
N PHE A 2 -43.86 48.98 -36.70
CA PHE A 2 -43.75 47.62 -36.08
C PHE A 2 -42.63 47.67 -35.07
N ALA A 3 -42.98 47.51 -33.80
CA ALA A 3 -41.99 47.35 -32.73
C ALA A 3 -41.52 45.90 -32.66
N ARG A 4 -40.22 45.67 -32.88
CA ARG A 4 -39.55 44.39 -32.66
C ARG A 4 -39.23 44.25 -31.17
N ALA A 5 -39.81 43.25 -30.54
CA ALA A 5 -39.39 42.83 -29.19
C ALA A 5 -38.10 42.03 -29.30
N ILE A 6 -37.05 42.46 -28.60
CA ILE A 6 -35.80 41.73 -28.41
C ILE A 6 -35.98 40.83 -27.19
N ALA A 7 -36.04 39.52 -27.39
CA ALA A 7 -36.01 38.55 -26.33
C ALA A 7 -34.53 38.33 -25.92
N THR A 8 -34.15 38.78 -24.77
CA THR A 8 -32.87 38.43 -24.10
C THR A 8 -33.01 37.06 -23.49
N ALA A 9 -32.31 36.06 -24.07
CA ALA A 9 -32.16 34.76 -23.47
C ALA A 9 -31.15 34.85 -22.31
N VAL A 10 -31.65 34.81 -21.08
CA VAL A 10 -30.84 34.62 -19.89
C VAL A 10 -30.48 33.14 -19.84
N GLY A 11 -29.25 32.80 -20.25
CA GLY A 11 -28.70 31.49 -20.07
C GLY A 11 -28.48 31.22 -18.58
N ALA A 12 -29.31 30.35 -18.00
CA ALA A 12 -29.06 29.80 -16.66
C ALA A 12 -27.80 28.93 -16.74
N ALA A 13 -26.69 29.44 -16.23
CA ALA A 13 -25.53 28.60 -15.91
C ALA A 13 -25.98 27.68 -14.77
N ALA A 14 -26.19 26.40 -15.07
CA ALA A 14 -26.39 25.40 -14.04
C ALA A 14 -25.09 25.32 -13.22
N LEU A 15 -25.13 25.84 -12.00
CA LEU A 15 -24.13 25.56 -10.99
C LEU A 15 -24.16 24.05 -10.76
N LEU A 16 -23.22 23.34 -11.35
CA LEU A 16 -22.94 21.94 -11.02
C LEU A 16 -22.45 21.94 -9.56
N LEU A 17 -23.38 21.65 -8.64
CA LEU A 17 -22.97 21.34 -7.28
C LEU A 17 -21.97 20.18 -7.37
N PRO A 18 -20.87 20.21 -6.61
CA PRO A 18 -19.95 19.09 -6.57
C PRO A 18 -20.72 17.83 -6.18
N ALA A 19 -20.45 16.72 -6.84
CA ALA A 19 -21.01 15.44 -6.42
C ALA A 19 -20.61 15.23 -4.95
N PRO A 20 -21.55 14.87 -4.06
CA PRO A 20 -21.24 14.71 -2.63
C PRO A 20 -20.28 13.56 -2.37
N TYR A 21 -20.02 12.71 -3.36
CA TYR A 21 -19.21 11.49 -3.28
C TYR A 21 -18.17 11.42 -4.37
N GLY A 22 -17.06 10.75 -4.07
CA GLY A 22 -16.03 10.40 -5.03
C GLY A 22 -16.51 9.36 -6.04
N THR A 23 -15.67 9.05 -7.01
CA THR A 23 -15.95 8.07 -8.06
C THR A 23 -14.91 6.96 -8.02
N VAL A 24 -15.35 5.71 -7.95
CA VAL A 24 -14.51 4.51 -8.05
C VAL A 24 -14.52 4.00 -9.49
N ARG A 25 -13.33 3.66 -10.00
CA ARG A 25 -13.16 3.05 -11.33
C ARG A 25 -12.20 1.89 -11.26
N VAL A 26 -12.46 0.87 -12.08
CA VAL A 26 -11.52 -0.23 -12.34
C VAL A 26 -10.80 0.06 -13.64
N GLU A 27 -9.49 0.04 -13.60
CA GLU A 27 -8.61 0.37 -14.72
C GLU A 27 -7.60 -0.77 -14.94
N ARG A 28 -6.96 -0.75 -16.10
CA ARG A 28 -5.93 -1.73 -16.45
C ARG A 28 -4.81 -1.09 -17.25
N PHE A 29 -3.64 -1.68 -17.15
CA PHE A 29 -2.50 -1.29 -17.97
C PHE A 29 -1.47 -2.42 -18.06
N PHE A 30 -0.65 -2.39 -19.10
CA PHE A 30 0.47 -3.30 -19.24
C PHE A 30 1.63 -2.82 -18.35
N SER A 31 2.14 -3.69 -17.47
CA SER A 31 3.33 -3.46 -16.65
C SER A 31 4.57 -4.04 -17.34
N PRO A 32 5.52 -3.22 -17.79
CA PRO A 32 6.80 -3.72 -18.30
C PRO A 32 7.59 -4.53 -17.26
N ALA A 33 7.52 -4.15 -15.99
CA ALA A 33 8.22 -4.86 -14.91
C ALA A 33 7.70 -6.29 -14.71
N LEU A 34 6.38 -6.51 -14.85
CA LEU A 34 5.78 -7.84 -14.71
C LEU A 34 5.63 -8.57 -16.05
N GLY A 35 5.65 -7.85 -17.19
CA GLY A 35 5.44 -8.39 -18.53
C GLY A 35 4.00 -8.82 -18.82
N VAL A 36 3.03 -8.33 -18.05
CA VAL A 36 1.61 -8.67 -18.17
C VAL A 36 0.72 -7.44 -17.95
N GLU A 37 -0.56 -7.54 -18.35
CA GLU A 37 -1.57 -6.56 -18.00
C GLU A 37 -1.99 -6.74 -16.53
N LYS A 38 -2.10 -5.63 -15.78
CA LYS A 38 -2.54 -5.59 -14.38
C LYS A 38 -3.72 -4.66 -14.23
N HIS A 39 -4.59 -4.99 -13.27
CA HIS A 39 -5.71 -4.18 -12.88
C HIS A 39 -5.36 -3.32 -11.67
N TYR A 40 -6.05 -2.20 -11.54
CA TYR A 40 -6.06 -1.37 -10.34
C TYR A 40 -7.40 -0.65 -10.20
N VAL A 41 -7.80 -0.40 -8.97
CA VAL A 41 -8.94 0.46 -8.68
C VAL A 41 -8.41 1.87 -8.37
N VAL A 42 -9.11 2.89 -8.88
CA VAL A 42 -8.85 4.29 -8.54
C VAL A 42 -10.09 4.94 -7.94
N TYR A 43 -9.94 5.60 -6.81
CA TYR A 43 -10.91 6.52 -6.25
C TYR A 43 -10.51 7.95 -6.61
N LEU A 44 -11.44 8.68 -7.21
CA LEU A 44 -11.32 10.09 -7.58
C LEU A 44 -12.18 10.92 -6.62
N PRO A 45 -11.64 11.93 -5.93
CA PRO A 45 -12.37 12.69 -4.93
C PRO A 45 -13.52 13.52 -5.52
N PRO A 46 -14.49 13.97 -4.70
CA PRO A 46 -15.69 14.66 -5.16
C PRO A 46 -15.43 15.85 -6.10
N SER A 47 -14.41 16.66 -5.84
CA SER A 47 -14.11 17.81 -6.69
C SER A 47 -13.39 17.45 -8.00
N TYR A 48 -13.00 16.18 -8.21
CA TYR A 48 -12.26 15.78 -9.40
C TYR A 48 -13.03 16.11 -10.71
N ALA A 49 -14.34 15.90 -10.74
CA ALA A 49 -15.16 16.20 -11.93
C ALA A 49 -15.44 17.70 -12.12
N THR A 50 -15.51 18.47 -11.05
CA THR A 50 -15.96 19.87 -11.06
C THR A 50 -14.82 20.90 -11.04
N ALA A 51 -13.61 20.49 -10.67
CA ALA A 51 -12.42 21.33 -10.62
C ALA A 51 -11.33 20.85 -11.62
N PRO A 52 -11.51 21.06 -12.94
CA PRO A 52 -10.64 20.44 -13.96
C PRO A 52 -9.18 20.94 -13.93
N ALA A 53 -8.91 22.09 -13.35
CA ALA A 53 -7.54 22.61 -13.19
C ALA A 53 -6.83 22.10 -11.92
N ARG A 54 -7.58 21.50 -10.98
CA ARG A 54 -7.02 21.04 -9.71
C ARG A 54 -6.24 19.75 -9.91
N ARG A 55 -5.08 19.65 -9.23
CA ARG A 55 -4.28 18.44 -9.09
C ARG A 55 -4.37 17.92 -7.65
N TYR A 56 -4.15 16.62 -7.49
CA TYR A 56 -4.42 15.92 -6.23
C TYR A 56 -3.20 15.11 -5.78
N PRO A 57 -2.93 15.06 -4.48
CA PRO A 57 -2.01 14.06 -3.92
C PRO A 57 -2.58 12.66 -4.12
N VAL A 58 -1.71 11.66 -4.07
CA VAL A 58 -2.09 10.25 -4.31
C VAL A 58 -1.61 9.37 -3.17
N ALA A 59 -2.51 8.55 -2.63
CA ALA A 59 -2.18 7.46 -1.72
C ALA A 59 -2.44 6.10 -2.38
N TYR A 60 -1.43 5.23 -2.37
CA TYR A 60 -1.50 3.86 -2.89
C TYR A 60 -1.84 2.92 -1.74
N TYR A 61 -2.85 2.05 -1.89
CA TYR A 61 -3.31 1.12 -0.86
C TYR A 61 -3.15 -0.33 -1.32
N LEU A 62 -2.20 -1.03 -0.73
CA LEU A 62 -1.81 -2.38 -1.09
C LEU A 62 -2.64 -3.42 -0.33
N HIS A 63 -3.18 -4.43 -1.03
CA HIS A 63 -3.95 -5.52 -0.42
C HIS A 63 -3.05 -6.55 0.28
N GLY A 64 -3.64 -7.45 1.06
CA GLY A 64 -2.98 -8.56 1.73
C GLY A 64 -2.82 -9.80 0.86
N LEU A 65 -2.15 -10.81 1.40
CA LEU A 65 -2.03 -12.12 0.76
C LEU A 65 -3.42 -12.68 0.44
N THR A 66 -3.59 -13.27 -0.74
CA THR A 66 -4.84 -13.80 -1.28
C THR A 66 -5.88 -12.76 -1.71
N GLY A 67 -5.55 -11.47 -1.57
CA GLY A 67 -6.40 -10.37 -1.95
C GLY A 67 -6.25 -9.94 -3.41
N ASN A 68 -6.90 -8.83 -3.74
CA ASN A 68 -6.86 -8.20 -5.05
C ASN A 68 -7.15 -6.68 -4.96
N GLU A 69 -7.17 -5.99 -6.09
CA GLU A 69 -7.38 -4.55 -6.20
C GLU A 69 -8.72 -4.04 -5.65
N ALA A 70 -9.74 -4.90 -5.56
CA ALA A 70 -11.07 -4.51 -5.11
C ALA A 70 -11.26 -4.57 -3.59
N ASP A 71 -10.37 -5.23 -2.86
CA ASP A 71 -10.57 -5.58 -1.45
C ASP A 71 -10.76 -4.35 -0.55
N TRP A 72 -10.00 -3.30 -0.75
CA TRP A 72 -10.12 -2.09 0.05
C TRP A 72 -11.49 -1.41 -0.11
N VAL A 73 -12.09 -1.48 -1.30
CA VAL A 73 -13.43 -0.95 -1.55
C VAL A 73 -14.49 -1.93 -1.02
N SER A 74 -14.39 -3.22 -1.39
CA SER A 74 -15.45 -4.19 -1.11
C SER A 74 -15.51 -4.65 0.34
N LEU A 75 -14.38 -4.68 1.06
CA LEU A 75 -14.27 -5.24 2.41
C LEU A 75 -14.00 -4.16 3.48
N ALA A 76 -13.31 -3.08 3.12
CA ALA A 76 -13.05 -1.97 4.03
C ALA A 76 -13.88 -0.72 3.75
N SER A 77 -14.65 -0.67 2.64
CA SER A 77 -15.43 0.51 2.23
C SER A 77 -14.59 1.80 2.22
N ILE A 78 -13.33 1.70 1.75
CA ILE A 78 -12.36 2.79 1.84
C ILE A 78 -12.83 4.07 1.13
N ASP A 79 -13.60 3.93 0.05
CA ASP A 79 -14.22 5.01 -0.70
C ASP A 79 -15.26 5.77 0.16
N VAL A 80 -16.15 5.06 0.84
CA VAL A 80 -17.16 5.64 1.75
C VAL A 80 -16.51 6.31 2.95
N VAL A 81 -15.48 5.66 3.52
CA VAL A 81 -14.71 6.24 4.63
C VAL A 81 -14.00 7.51 4.17
N THR A 82 -13.41 7.52 2.98
CA THR A 82 -12.73 8.69 2.42
C THR A 82 -13.71 9.85 2.17
N ASP A 83 -14.88 9.58 1.59
CA ASP A 83 -15.94 10.59 1.40
C ASP A 83 -16.37 11.20 2.74
N SER A 84 -16.57 10.38 3.78
CA SER A 84 -16.92 10.85 5.12
C SER A 84 -15.85 11.73 5.75
N LEU A 85 -14.58 11.37 5.55
CA LEU A 85 -13.44 12.16 6.03
C LEU A 85 -13.33 13.50 5.30
N ILE A 86 -13.50 13.52 3.98
CA ILE A 86 -13.51 14.75 3.18
C ILE A 86 -14.65 15.67 3.62
N ALA A 87 -15.85 15.12 3.81
CA ALA A 87 -16.99 15.88 4.33
C ALA A 87 -16.74 16.47 5.73
N SER A 88 -15.85 15.85 6.51
CA SER A 88 -15.43 16.30 7.85
C SER A 88 -14.19 17.23 7.82
N GLY A 89 -13.72 17.63 6.63
CA GLY A 89 -12.63 18.59 6.46
C GLY A 89 -11.25 17.98 6.19
N THR A 90 -11.12 16.66 6.04
CA THR A 90 -9.87 16.05 5.58
C THR A 90 -9.57 16.48 4.14
N PRO A 91 -8.34 16.86 3.80
CA PRO A 91 -7.98 17.22 2.43
C PRO A 91 -8.27 16.09 1.43
N GLU A 92 -8.73 16.48 0.24
CA GLU A 92 -8.98 15.54 -0.84
C GLU A 92 -7.69 14.95 -1.40
N MET A 93 -7.68 13.65 -1.59
CA MET A 93 -6.62 12.90 -2.28
C MET A 93 -7.23 11.81 -3.16
N MET A 94 -6.49 11.38 -4.15
CA MET A 94 -6.80 10.19 -4.93
C MET A 94 -6.30 8.95 -4.19
N LEU A 95 -7.05 7.84 -4.32
CA LEU A 95 -6.58 6.54 -3.86
C LEU A 95 -6.37 5.63 -5.06
N VAL A 96 -5.31 4.81 -5.02
CA VAL A 96 -4.98 3.83 -6.05
C VAL A 96 -4.73 2.49 -5.38
N MET A 97 -5.50 1.48 -5.76
CA MET A 97 -5.45 0.15 -5.17
C MET A 97 -5.06 -0.85 -6.27
N PRO A 98 -3.79 -1.23 -6.37
CA PRO A 98 -3.33 -2.17 -7.40
C PRO A 98 -3.60 -3.62 -7.02
N ASP A 99 -3.76 -4.48 -8.03
CA ASP A 99 -3.61 -5.92 -7.88
C ASP A 99 -2.11 -6.28 -7.84
N GLY A 100 -1.61 -6.70 -6.69
CA GLY A 100 -0.23 -7.10 -6.43
C GLY A 100 -0.02 -8.61 -6.44
N ASP A 101 -1.03 -9.39 -6.83
CA ASP A 101 -1.04 -10.85 -6.70
C ASP A 101 -0.64 -11.29 -5.27
N ASP A 102 -0.03 -12.44 -5.12
CA ASP A 102 0.66 -12.86 -3.89
C ASP A 102 2.18 -12.58 -3.97
N GLY A 103 2.55 -11.48 -4.65
CA GLY A 103 3.93 -11.14 -5.02
C GLY A 103 4.76 -10.48 -3.93
N TRP A 104 4.21 -10.26 -2.73
CA TRP A 104 4.87 -9.64 -1.57
C TRP A 104 5.46 -8.26 -1.84
N TYR A 105 5.12 -7.66 -2.98
CA TYR A 105 5.61 -6.33 -3.37
C TYR A 105 7.15 -6.22 -3.39
N THR A 106 7.82 -7.34 -3.68
CA THR A 106 9.29 -7.43 -3.81
C THR A 106 9.68 -7.76 -5.25
N ASN A 107 10.93 -7.47 -5.61
CA ASN A 107 11.54 -8.02 -6.81
C ASN A 107 12.14 -9.39 -6.46
N TRP A 108 11.54 -10.48 -6.96
CA TRP A 108 12.03 -11.84 -6.70
C TRP A 108 13.39 -12.06 -7.37
N GLU A 109 14.23 -12.88 -6.76
CA GLU A 109 15.53 -13.23 -7.34
C GLU A 109 15.36 -14.02 -8.63
N GLU A 110 14.37 -14.91 -8.68
CA GLU A 110 14.05 -15.74 -9.82
C GLU A 110 12.55 -15.73 -10.07
N THR A 111 12.13 -15.53 -11.33
CA THR A 111 10.74 -15.73 -11.73
C THR A 111 10.49 -17.22 -11.92
N PRO A 112 9.50 -17.82 -11.25
CA PRO A 112 9.16 -19.22 -11.44
C PRO A 112 8.83 -19.55 -12.90
N GLN A 113 9.25 -20.72 -13.36
CA GLN A 113 9.00 -21.21 -14.72
C GLN A 113 8.13 -22.48 -14.68
N PRO A 114 7.33 -22.73 -15.72
CA PRO A 114 7.21 -22.00 -16.97
C PRO A 114 6.35 -20.73 -16.88
N TYR A 115 6.80 -19.66 -17.52
CA TYR A 115 6.02 -18.45 -17.71
C TYR A 115 4.75 -18.72 -18.53
N GLY A 116 3.65 -18.04 -18.18
CA GLY A 116 2.35 -18.19 -18.84
C GLY A 116 1.54 -19.42 -18.38
N THR A 117 2.13 -20.29 -17.56
CA THR A 117 1.44 -21.42 -16.93
C THR A 117 1.33 -21.15 -15.44
N CYS A 118 0.14 -20.78 -14.99
CA CYS A 118 -0.10 -20.53 -13.58
C CYS A 118 0.07 -21.81 -12.76
N LEU A 119 0.96 -21.79 -11.80
CA LEU A 119 1.12 -22.86 -10.83
C LEU A 119 -0.04 -22.81 -9.81
N VAL A 120 -0.44 -23.95 -9.32
CA VAL A 120 -1.39 -24.02 -8.21
C VAL A 120 -0.64 -23.74 -6.91
N ASP A 121 -1.13 -22.77 -6.14
CA ASP A 121 -0.69 -22.58 -4.77
C ASP A 121 -1.20 -23.76 -3.92
N THR A 122 -0.29 -24.65 -3.56
CA THR A 122 -0.62 -25.86 -2.78
C THR A 122 -1.11 -25.54 -1.37
N LEU A 123 -0.71 -24.39 -0.82
CA LEU A 123 -1.15 -23.94 0.51
C LEU A 123 -2.61 -23.47 0.49
N LEU A 124 -2.99 -22.73 -0.54
CA LEU A 124 -4.32 -22.10 -0.65
C LEU A 124 -5.23 -22.87 -1.61
N ASN A 125 -4.76 -23.94 -2.23
CA ASN A 125 -5.48 -24.77 -3.21
C ASN A 125 -6.13 -23.93 -4.34
N ARG A 126 -5.41 -22.94 -4.84
CA ARG A 126 -5.85 -22.04 -5.91
C ARG A 126 -4.71 -21.73 -6.88
N ALA A 127 -5.03 -21.17 -8.04
CA ALA A 127 -4.00 -20.60 -8.90
C ALA A 127 -3.27 -19.48 -8.17
N ALA A 128 -1.97 -19.40 -8.37
CA ALA A 128 -1.11 -18.35 -7.82
C ALA A 128 -0.71 -17.37 -8.93
N PRO A 129 -1.49 -16.30 -9.17
CA PRO A 129 -1.25 -15.36 -10.28
C PRO A 129 0.15 -14.78 -10.29
N ALA A 130 0.77 -14.57 -9.12
CA ALA A 130 2.17 -14.15 -8.98
C ALA A 130 3.17 -15.07 -9.72
N LEU A 131 2.81 -16.33 -9.93
CA LEU A 131 3.64 -17.31 -10.65
C LEU A 131 3.38 -17.32 -12.17
N CYS A 132 2.46 -16.50 -12.65
CA CYS A 132 2.08 -16.38 -14.06
C CYS A 132 2.75 -15.19 -14.77
N VAL A 133 3.39 -14.30 -14.04
CA VAL A 133 4.04 -13.12 -14.63
C VAL A 133 5.34 -13.48 -15.35
N ALA A 134 5.73 -12.69 -16.35
CA ALA A 134 6.99 -12.87 -17.06
C ALA A 134 8.19 -12.65 -16.14
N HIS A 135 8.07 -11.66 -15.28
CA HIS A 135 9.09 -11.26 -14.31
C HIS A 135 8.41 -10.91 -12.99
N ALA A 136 8.78 -11.57 -11.92
CA ALA A 136 8.22 -11.28 -10.58
C ALA A 136 8.88 -10.05 -9.96
N ARG A 137 8.68 -8.86 -10.56
CA ARG A 137 9.26 -7.58 -10.15
C ARG A 137 8.20 -6.63 -9.59
N TYR A 138 7.57 -7.06 -8.50
CA TYR A 138 6.42 -6.35 -7.93
C TYR A 138 6.78 -5.02 -7.28
N GLU A 139 7.98 -4.84 -6.76
CA GLU A 139 8.48 -3.57 -6.27
C GLU A 139 8.59 -2.54 -7.41
N ASP A 140 9.21 -2.90 -8.53
CA ASP A 140 9.32 -2.03 -9.72
C ASP A 140 7.93 -1.75 -10.33
N TYR A 141 7.03 -2.73 -10.32
CA TYR A 141 5.66 -2.55 -10.77
C TYR A 141 4.96 -1.44 -9.99
N ILE A 142 5.03 -1.46 -8.65
CA ILE A 142 4.40 -0.45 -7.81
C ILE A 142 5.14 0.89 -7.89
N ALA A 143 6.46 0.89 -7.64
CA ALA A 143 7.21 2.13 -7.47
C ALA A 143 7.47 2.88 -8.78
N ARG A 144 7.41 2.20 -9.93
CA ARG A 144 7.75 2.78 -11.23
C ARG A 144 6.59 2.74 -12.23
N ASP A 145 6.10 1.53 -12.55
CA ASP A 145 5.14 1.37 -13.64
C ASP A 145 3.78 1.96 -13.29
N LEU A 146 3.25 1.60 -12.11
CA LEU A 146 1.96 2.09 -11.63
C LEU A 146 2.01 3.60 -11.34
N VAL A 147 3.06 4.09 -10.67
CA VAL A 147 3.24 5.52 -10.41
C VAL A 147 3.25 6.32 -11.71
N ARG A 148 4.04 5.90 -12.70
CA ARG A 148 4.10 6.54 -14.01
C ARG A 148 2.74 6.48 -14.72
N ARG A 149 2.05 5.34 -14.67
CA ARG A 149 0.72 5.18 -15.27
C ARG A 149 -0.28 6.16 -14.66
N VAL A 150 -0.34 6.24 -13.34
CA VAL A 150 -1.25 7.12 -12.60
C VAL A 150 -0.94 8.60 -12.90
N ASP A 151 0.31 9.01 -12.83
CA ASP A 151 0.73 10.39 -13.10
C ASP A 151 0.46 10.83 -14.54
N SER A 152 0.56 9.91 -15.51
CA SER A 152 0.27 10.19 -16.92
C SER A 152 -1.22 10.20 -17.26
N THR A 153 -2.05 9.57 -16.44
CA THR A 153 -3.49 9.37 -16.71
C THR A 153 -4.36 10.38 -15.96
N TYR A 154 -3.94 10.74 -14.75
CA TYR A 154 -4.75 11.53 -13.83
C TYR A 154 -4.07 12.85 -13.47
N ARG A 155 -4.86 13.77 -12.91
CA ARG A 155 -4.37 15.07 -12.44
C ARG A 155 -3.73 14.95 -11.07
N THR A 156 -2.55 14.36 -11.02
CA THR A 156 -1.77 14.17 -9.80
C THR A 156 -0.82 15.35 -9.54
N LEU A 157 -0.49 15.57 -8.28
CA LEU A 157 0.71 16.27 -7.86
C LEU A 157 1.86 15.26 -7.93
N ALA A 158 2.56 15.23 -9.09
CA ALA A 158 3.45 14.14 -9.49
C ALA A 158 4.86 14.22 -8.86
N ASP A 159 4.94 14.54 -7.58
CA ASP A 159 6.20 14.58 -6.84
C ASP A 159 6.14 13.77 -5.55
N ARG A 160 7.30 13.53 -4.95
CA ARG A 160 7.47 12.78 -3.72
C ARG A 160 6.60 13.29 -2.57
N GLY A 161 6.57 14.62 -2.39
CA GLY A 161 5.88 15.27 -1.26
C GLY A 161 4.38 14.99 -1.22
N HIS A 162 3.80 14.71 -2.39
CA HIS A 162 2.37 14.49 -2.58
C HIS A 162 2.02 13.01 -2.85
N ARG A 163 2.93 12.07 -2.49
CA ARG A 163 2.71 10.66 -2.71
C ARG A 163 2.93 9.84 -1.44
N GLY A 164 1.89 9.13 -1.02
CA GLY A 164 1.91 8.20 0.10
C GLY A 164 1.60 6.76 -0.34
N ILE A 165 1.97 5.80 0.50
CA ILE A 165 1.68 4.39 0.28
C ILE A 165 1.19 3.77 1.59
N ALA A 166 0.20 2.89 1.51
CA ALA A 166 -0.35 2.19 2.67
C ALA A 166 -0.69 0.75 2.29
N GLY A 167 -0.94 -0.08 3.27
CA GLY A 167 -1.40 -1.44 3.01
C GLY A 167 -1.64 -2.23 4.27
N LEU A 168 -2.20 -3.44 4.11
CA LEU A 168 -2.44 -4.36 5.21
C LEU A 168 -1.65 -5.66 5.02
N SER A 169 -1.25 -6.30 6.13
CA SER A 169 -0.60 -7.62 6.11
C SER A 169 0.61 -7.66 5.15
N MET A 170 0.58 -8.49 4.10
CA MET A 170 1.53 -8.46 2.99
C MET A 170 1.68 -7.05 2.39
N GLY A 171 0.57 -6.34 2.17
CA GLY A 171 0.58 -4.96 1.66
C GLY A 171 1.14 -3.95 2.67
N GLY A 172 0.96 -4.19 3.97
CA GLY A 172 1.58 -3.38 5.02
C GLY A 172 3.10 -3.51 5.05
N TYR A 173 3.60 -4.72 4.81
CA TYR A 173 5.02 -4.97 4.55
C TYR A 173 5.49 -4.21 3.30
N GLY A 174 4.78 -4.40 2.16
CA GLY A 174 5.11 -3.75 0.90
C GLY A 174 5.12 -2.22 1.00
N ALA A 175 4.16 -1.63 1.69
CA ALA A 175 4.08 -0.17 1.86
C ALA A 175 5.32 0.39 2.59
N VAL A 176 5.73 -0.24 3.68
CA VAL A 176 6.90 0.20 4.45
C VAL A 176 8.20 -0.03 3.67
N THR A 177 8.38 -1.21 3.08
CA THR A 177 9.63 -1.55 2.37
C THR A 177 9.80 -0.74 1.10
N ILE A 178 8.75 -0.58 0.28
CA ILE A 178 8.79 0.24 -0.93
C ILE A 178 9.10 1.71 -0.59
N ALA A 179 8.50 2.28 0.44
CA ALA A 179 8.81 3.66 0.83
C ALA A 179 10.25 3.83 1.31
N LEU A 180 10.82 2.84 1.99
CA LEU A 180 12.22 2.85 2.43
C LEU A 180 13.22 2.61 1.31
N GLU A 181 12.88 1.81 0.28
CA GLU A 181 13.72 1.55 -0.89
C GLU A 181 13.59 2.66 -1.95
N HIS A 182 12.43 3.32 -2.04
CA HIS A 182 12.14 4.40 -2.98
C HIS A 182 11.76 5.71 -2.25
N PRO A 183 12.65 6.24 -1.39
CA PRO A 183 12.37 7.45 -0.62
C PRO A 183 12.35 8.71 -1.49
N ASP A 184 12.74 8.62 -2.75
CA ASP A 184 12.58 9.63 -3.80
C ASP A 184 11.17 9.61 -4.43
N VAL A 185 10.41 8.53 -4.26
CA VAL A 185 9.06 8.36 -4.80
C VAL A 185 7.98 8.64 -3.76
N PHE A 186 8.15 8.12 -2.54
CA PHE A 186 7.14 8.19 -1.46
C PHE A 186 7.66 9.00 -0.26
N SER A 187 6.83 9.91 0.25
CA SER A 187 7.16 10.72 1.44
C SER A 187 6.58 10.14 2.73
N ALA A 188 5.56 9.28 2.63
CA ALA A 188 4.87 8.71 3.78
C ALA A 188 4.43 7.27 3.51
N ALA A 189 4.51 6.41 4.53
CA ALA A 189 4.01 5.05 4.46
C ALA A 189 3.19 4.70 5.71
N ALA A 190 2.09 3.94 5.50
CA ALA A 190 1.25 3.43 6.57
C ALA A 190 1.07 1.91 6.47
N SER A 191 1.13 1.21 7.59
CA SER A 191 1.01 -0.24 7.66
C SER A 191 -0.04 -0.65 8.69
N HIS A 192 -1.07 -1.35 8.24
CA HIS A 192 -2.05 -2.02 9.08
C HIS A 192 -1.67 -3.50 9.21
N SER A 193 -1.35 -3.96 10.42
CA SER A 193 -1.03 -5.38 10.67
C SER A 193 0.04 -5.96 9.72
N GLY A 194 1.06 -5.19 9.37
CA GLY A 194 2.07 -5.61 8.38
C GLY A 194 3.00 -6.71 8.89
N VAL A 195 3.59 -7.48 7.96
CA VAL A 195 4.70 -8.41 8.25
C VAL A 195 5.98 -7.60 8.40
N LEU A 196 6.15 -6.94 9.55
CA LEU A 196 7.14 -5.88 9.72
C LEU A 196 8.47 -6.33 10.32
N SER A 197 8.56 -7.58 10.78
CA SER A 197 9.80 -8.17 11.26
C SER A 197 9.86 -9.66 10.89
N PRO A 198 10.02 -9.97 9.58
CA PRO A 198 9.94 -11.34 9.07
C PRO A 198 11.00 -12.28 9.64
N LEU A 199 12.08 -11.75 10.22
CA LEU A 199 13.15 -12.51 10.84
C LEU A 199 12.93 -12.75 12.35
N LEU A 200 11.89 -12.19 12.98
CA LEU A 200 11.67 -12.31 14.42
C LEU A 200 11.48 -13.79 14.84
N ALA A 201 12.34 -14.24 15.76
CA ALA A 201 12.29 -15.55 16.37
C ALA A 201 11.73 -15.54 17.80
N GLY A 202 11.43 -14.40 18.34
CA GLY A 202 10.85 -14.20 19.67
C GLY A 202 11.67 -13.29 20.59
N PRO A 203 11.29 -13.18 21.87
CA PRO A 203 10.23 -13.93 22.54
C PRO A 203 8.82 -13.60 22.05
N HIS A 204 7.85 -14.49 22.36
CA HIS A 204 6.42 -14.29 22.16
C HIS A 204 5.68 -14.48 23.48
N PRO A 205 4.98 -13.46 24.04
CA PRO A 205 4.85 -12.07 23.51
C PRO A 205 6.18 -11.36 23.38
N PHE A 206 6.23 -10.37 22.49
CA PHE A 206 7.44 -9.59 22.25
C PHE A 206 7.99 -8.93 23.52
N ALA A 207 9.28 -9.07 23.73
CA ALA A 207 10.05 -8.38 24.77
C ALA A 207 11.48 -8.15 24.29
N THR A 208 12.18 -7.18 24.86
CA THR A 208 13.59 -6.92 24.58
C THR A 208 14.48 -7.65 25.60
N PRO A 209 15.65 -8.20 25.17
CA PRO A 209 16.16 -8.19 23.80
C PRO A 209 15.42 -9.16 22.88
N ALA A 210 15.08 -8.73 21.67
CA ALA A 210 14.53 -9.57 20.64
C ALA A 210 15.57 -10.56 20.09
N ARG A 211 15.12 -11.75 19.67
CA ARG A 211 15.94 -12.73 18.95
C ARG A 211 15.44 -12.84 17.52
N TYR A 212 16.37 -13.03 16.59
CA TYR A 212 16.10 -13.14 15.17
C TYR A 212 16.65 -14.46 14.62
N HIS A 213 15.99 -15.02 13.63
CA HIS A 213 16.48 -16.18 12.91
C HIS A 213 17.82 -15.85 12.23
N THR A 214 18.80 -16.74 12.37
CA THR A 214 20.14 -16.61 11.79
C THR A 214 20.46 -17.64 10.74
N SER A 215 19.56 -18.62 10.52
CA SER A 215 19.67 -19.63 9.47
C SER A 215 18.34 -19.76 8.74
N ILE A 216 18.42 -20.19 7.47
CA ILE A 216 17.24 -20.39 6.64
C ILE A 216 16.36 -21.55 7.17
N ASP A 217 16.95 -22.60 7.73
CA ASP A 217 16.21 -23.73 8.30
C ASP A 217 15.39 -23.30 9.53
N SER A 218 16.01 -22.52 10.42
CA SER A 218 15.32 -21.97 11.57
C SER A 218 14.16 -21.05 11.17
N LEU A 219 14.38 -20.23 10.14
CA LEU A 219 13.39 -19.32 9.58
C LEU A 219 12.23 -20.10 8.94
N ALA A 220 12.53 -21.10 8.12
CA ALA A 220 11.53 -21.97 7.50
C ALA A 220 10.66 -22.68 8.54
N ALA A 221 11.28 -23.16 9.63
CA ALA A 221 10.56 -23.76 10.74
C ALA A 221 9.64 -22.74 11.46
N GLY A 222 10.04 -21.48 11.58
CA GLY A 222 9.24 -20.40 12.13
C GLY A 222 8.01 -20.06 11.26
N TRP A 223 8.18 -20.01 9.95
CA TRP A 223 7.11 -19.71 9.00
C TRP A 223 6.24 -20.93 8.61
N LYS A 224 6.63 -22.15 8.96
CA LYS A 224 5.86 -23.41 8.75
C LYS A 224 4.91 -23.39 7.55
N GLY A 225 3.60 -23.31 7.81
CA GLY A 225 2.55 -23.36 6.80
C GLY A 225 2.53 -22.18 5.81
N MET A 226 3.24 -21.08 6.10
CA MET A 226 3.33 -19.92 5.20
C MET A 226 4.60 -19.93 4.35
N TRP A 227 5.53 -20.87 4.60
CA TRP A 227 6.83 -20.90 3.92
C TRP A 227 6.72 -20.92 2.40
N GLY A 228 5.83 -21.75 1.85
CA GLY A 228 5.60 -21.85 0.41
C GLY A 228 5.10 -20.56 -0.24
N ALA A 229 4.36 -19.75 0.50
CA ALA A 229 3.81 -18.49 0.01
C ALA A 229 4.77 -17.30 0.13
N ILE A 230 5.76 -17.37 1.03
CA ILE A 230 6.64 -16.23 1.30
C ILE A 230 8.07 -16.44 0.78
N ALA A 231 8.60 -17.64 0.85
CA ALA A 231 10.00 -17.92 0.50
C ALA A 231 10.36 -17.59 -0.96
N PRO A 232 9.49 -17.80 -1.96
CA PRO A 232 9.79 -17.39 -3.34
C PRO A 232 10.06 -15.90 -3.48
N ALA A 233 9.31 -15.08 -2.74
CA ALA A 233 9.43 -13.61 -2.79
C ALA A 233 10.65 -13.08 -2.02
N PHE A 234 11.05 -13.76 -0.94
CA PHE A 234 12.12 -13.30 -0.06
C PHE A 234 13.48 -13.92 -0.40
N GLY A 235 13.50 -14.99 -1.17
CA GLY A 235 14.72 -15.69 -1.56
C GLY A 235 15.07 -16.86 -0.64
N ARG A 236 16.14 -17.61 -1.03
CA ARG A 236 16.51 -18.89 -0.42
C ARG A 236 17.61 -18.79 0.64
N THR A 237 18.05 -17.59 0.97
CA THR A 237 19.14 -17.37 1.93
C THR A 237 18.72 -16.41 3.03
N ILE A 238 19.31 -16.58 4.21
CA ILE A 238 19.05 -15.65 5.34
C ILE A 238 19.50 -14.22 4.98
N THR A 239 20.52 -14.08 4.13
CA THR A 239 21.00 -12.78 3.65
C THR A 239 19.96 -12.09 2.77
N ALA A 240 19.27 -12.82 1.88
CA ALA A 240 18.22 -12.28 1.04
C ALA A 240 17.04 -11.77 1.89
N TRP A 241 16.63 -12.54 2.89
CA TRP A 241 15.59 -12.10 3.85
C TRP A 241 16.03 -10.88 4.64
N ALA A 242 17.30 -10.86 5.09
CA ALA A 242 17.84 -9.72 5.82
C ALA A 242 17.93 -8.45 4.98
N ALA A 243 18.16 -8.57 3.68
CA ALA A 243 18.17 -7.43 2.76
C ALA A 243 16.79 -6.80 2.59
N ARG A 244 15.72 -7.57 2.83
CA ARG A 244 14.30 -7.17 2.71
C ARG A 244 13.62 -6.88 4.06
N ASP A 245 14.36 -6.93 5.16
CA ASP A 245 13.85 -6.67 6.50
C ASP A 245 13.63 -5.17 6.73
N PRO A 246 12.41 -4.71 7.11
CA PRO A 246 12.09 -3.29 7.27
C PRO A 246 13.02 -2.52 8.20
N ALA A 247 13.42 -3.12 9.35
CA ALA A 247 14.32 -2.46 10.29
C ALA A 247 15.72 -2.23 9.70
N ARG A 248 16.21 -3.19 8.91
CA ARG A 248 17.52 -3.08 8.24
C ARG A 248 17.48 -2.08 7.08
N LEU A 249 16.35 -2.02 6.35
CA LEU A 249 16.11 -0.99 5.33
C LEU A 249 16.13 0.41 5.96
N ALA A 250 15.39 0.61 7.03
CA ALA A 250 15.34 1.89 7.75
C ALA A 250 16.73 2.31 8.28
N ARG A 251 17.48 1.36 8.86
CA ARG A 251 18.84 1.61 9.33
C ARG A 251 19.77 2.00 8.20
N ARG A 252 19.69 1.30 7.06
CA ARG A 252 20.52 1.58 5.86
C ARG A 252 20.22 2.97 5.30
N LEU A 253 18.93 3.32 5.18
CA LEU A 253 18.50 4.64 4.70
C LEU A 253 18.96 5.76 5.64
N ALA A 254 18.78 5.59 6.96
CA ALA A 254 19.25 6.57 7.95
C ALA A 254 20.75 6.79 7.91
N ALA A 255 21.54 5.70 7.78
CA ALA A 255 23.00 5.79 7.67
C ALA A 255 23.45 6.44 6.35
N GLY A 256 22.69 6.29 5.28
CA GLY A 256 22.95 6.90 3.98
C GLY A 256 22.56 8.38 3.88
N GLY A 257 21.88 8.94 4.87
CA GLY A 257 21.43 10.35 4.88
C GLY A 257 20.33 10.67 3.87
N GLY A 258 19.66 9.66 3.33
CA GLY A 258 18.52 9.83 2.42
C GLY A 258 17.27 10.37 3.14
N PRO A 259 16.30 10.92 2.40
CA PRO A 259 15.09 11.49 2.98
C PRO A 259 14.20 10.36 3.56
N MET A 260 14.16 10.24 4.88
CA MET A 260 13.34 9.24 5.57
C MET A 260 11.84 9.50 5.30
N PRO A 261 11.05 8.52 4.81
CA PRO A 261 9.61 8.66 4.76
C PRO A 261 9.01 8.72 6.17
N ALA A 262 7.93 9.48 6.33
CA ALA A 262 7.14 9.41 7.55
C ALA A 262 6.49 8.01 7.63
N LEU A 263 6.46 7.41 8.84
CA LEU A 263 5.92 6.06 9.04
C LEU A 263 4.76 6.09 10.04
N PHE A 264 3.70 5.36 9.72
CA PHE A 264 2.58 5.04 10.61
C PHE A 264 2.39 3.52 10.63
N LEU A 265 2.41 2.95 11.83
CA LEU A 265 2.27 1.51 12.03
C LEU A 265 1.13 1.25 13.00
N ASP A 266 0.22 0.35 12.67
CA ASP A 266 -0.78 -0.13 13.63
C ASP A 266 -1.00 -1.64 13.53
N VAL A 267 -1.53 -2.20 14.62
CA VAL A 267 -1.81 -3.63 14.70
C VAL A 267 -2.88 -3.91 15.75
N GLY A 268 -3.68 -4.95 15.52
CA GLY A 268 -4.62 -5.46 16.50
C GLY A 268 -3.91 -6.12 17.69
N THR A 269 -4.35 -5.86 18.92
CA THR A 269 -3.74 -6.46 20.14
C THR A 269 -3.87 -7.98 20.20
N GLN A 270 -4.78 -8.57 19.41
CA GLN A 270 -5.00 -10.03 19.29
C GLN A 270 -4.56 -10.55 17.91
N ASP A 271 -3.82 -9.75 17.15
CA ASP A 271 -3.27 -10.10 15.85
C ASP A 271 -2.03 -10.98 16.03
N GLY A 272 -1.92 -12.04 15.22
CA GLY A 272 -0.73 -12.91 15.21
C GLY A 272 0.56 -12.21 14.80
N LEU A 273 0.48 -11.03 14.15
CA LEU A 273 1.62 -10.21 13.74
C LEU A 273 1.93 -9.06 14.73
N ALA A 274 1.23 -8.97 15.87
CA ALA A 274 1.46 -7.91 16.85
C ALA A 274 2.92 -7.85 17.31
N ASP A 275 3.55 -9.00 17.54
CA ASP A 275 4.95 -9.05 17.98
C ASP A 275 5.92 -8.55 16.90
N GLN A 276 5.62 -8.75 15.62
CA GLN A 276 6.43 -8.20 14.52
C GLN A 276 6.31 -6.67 14.44
N SER A 277 5.12 -6.13 14.64
CA SER A 277 4.90 -4.68 14.69
C SER A 277 5.61 -4.03 15.88
N ARG A 278 5.55 -4.66 17.06
CA ARG A 278 6.28 -4.24 18.27
C ARG A 278 7.80 -4.29 18.06
N ALA A 279 8.30 -5.31 17.37
CA ALA A 279 9.72 -5.45 17.08
C ALA A 279 10.21 -4.30 16.19
N LEU A 280 9.52 -4.00 15.09
CA LEU A 280 9.87 -2.87 14.22
C LEU A 280 9.76 -1.55 14.98
N HIS A 281 8.69 -1.33 15.76
CA HIS A 281 8.55 -0.13 16.61
C HIS A 281 9.76 0.05 17.53
N ALA A 282 10.19 -0.99 18.23
CA ALA A 282 11.35 -0.94 19.12
C ALA A 282 12.66 -0.64 18.37
N GLU A 283 12.86 -1.26 17.19
CA GLU A 283 14.04 -1.01 16.35
C GLU A 283 14.07 0.44 15.82
N LEU A 284 12.96 0.98 15.32
CA LEU A 284 12.87 2.36 14.86
C LEU A 284 13.12 3.35 16.00
N ALA A 285 12.54 3.10 17.18
CA ALA A 285 12.78 3.92 18.38
C ALA A 285 14.26 3.88 18.79
N GLY A 286 14.88 2.69 18.78
CA GLY A 286 16.31 2.52 19.08
C GLY A 286 17.24 3.23 18.09
N LEU A 287 16.79 3.42 16.83
CA LEU A 287 17.50 4.18 15.80
C LEU A 287 17.22 5.69 15.86
N GLY A 288 16.33 6.15 16.74
CA GLY A 288 15.90 7.55 16.80
C GLY A 288 15.03 7.97 15.60
N ILE A 289 14.44 7.01 14.86
CA ILE A 289 13.57 7.29 13.71
C ILE A 289 12.16 7.60 14.22
N SER A 290 11.72 8.84 14.01
CA SER A 290 10.36 9.27 14.39
C SER A 290 9.31 8.55 13.54
N HIS A 291 8.31 7.97 14.21
CA HIS A 291 7.19 7.28 13.59
C HIS A 291 5.95 7.30 14.49
N ALA A 292 4.77 7.13 13.91
CA ALA A 292 3.54 6.91 14.65
C ALA A 292 3.34 5.40 14.84
N TYR A 293 2.91 5.00 16.04
CA TYR A 293 2.60 3.62 16.38
C TYR A 293 1.34 3.54 17.22
N ALA A 294 0.46 2.57 16.91
CA ALA A 294 -0.75 2.33 17.68
C ALA A 294 -1.09 0.83 17.75
N GLU A 295 -1.69 0.45 18.86
CA GLU A 295 -2.31 -0.86 19.04
C GLU A 295 -3.77 -0.67 19.47
N TRP A 296 -4.71 -1.33 18.77
CA TRP A 296 -6.13 -1.29 19.14
C TRP A 296 -6.69 -2.71 19.30
N PRO A 297 -7.78 -2.88 20.04
CA PRO A 297 -8.44 -4.18 20.16
C PRO A 297 -8.86 -4.71 18.78
N GLY A 298 -8.41 -5.91 18.44
CA GLY A 298 -8.77 -6.57 17.18
C GLY A 298 -7.80 -7.67 16.78
N LYS A 299 -8.13 -8.33 15.68
CA LYS A 299 -7.40 -9.47 15.12
C LYS A 299 -6.91 -9.15 13.72
N HIS A 300 -6.25 -10.13 13.08
CA HIS A 300 -5.82 -10.08 11.69
C HIS A 300 -7.00 -10.32 10.75
N ASP A 301 -7.92 -9.36 10.65
CA ASP A 301 -9.14 -9.49 9.85
C ASP A 301 -9.65 -8.15 9.31
N TRP A 302 -10.55 -8.24 8.32
CA TRP A 302 -11.16 -7.08 7.70
C TRP A 302 -12.00 -6.23 8.64
N LYS A 303 -12.50 -6.78 9.73
CA LYS A 303 -13.22 -5.99 10.74
C LYS A 303 -12.30 -4.98 11.41
N TYR A 304 -11.08 -5.39 11.72
CA TYR A 304 -10.05 -4.50 12.26
C TYR A 304 -9.66 -3.43 11.24
N TRP A 305 -9.32 -3.83 10.02
CA TRP A 305 -8.85 -2.91 8.99
C TRP A 305 -9.92 -1.91 8.55
N HIS A 306 -11.18 -2.34 8.41
CA HIS A 306 -12.30 -1.43 8.16
C HIS A 306 -12.46 -0.39 9.28
N ALA A 307 -12.33 -0.80 10.55
CA ALA A 307 -12.47 0.10 11.68
C ALA A 307 -11.36 1.16 11.75
N HIS A 308 -10.15 0.84 11.25
CA HIS A 308 -8.95 1.68 11.44
C HIS A 308 -8.39 2.28 10.15
N VAL A 309 -8.90 1.96 8.95
CA VAL A 309 -8.44 2.57 7.70
C VAL A 309 -8.56 4.10 7.69
N GLY A 310 -9.57 4.63 8.39
CA GLY A 310 -9.75 6.08 8.54
C GLY A 310 -8.56 6.79 9.21
N GLU A 311 -7.83 6.09 10.08
CA GLU A 311 -6.66 6.64 10.76
C GLU A 311 -5.50 6.85 9.78
N SER A 312 -5.20 5.84 8.94
CA SER A 312 -4.15 5.97 7.92
C SER A 312 -4.53 6.98 6.84
N LEU A 313 -5.82 7.06 6.45
CA LEU A 313 -6.31 8.04 5.49
C LEU A 313 -6.09 9.48 5.96
N ARG A 314 -6.51 9.82 7.20
CA ARG A 314 -6.26 11.14 7.80
C ARG A 314 -4.78 11.42 7.91
N TRP A 315 -4.04 10.45 8.46
CA TRP A 315 -2.61 10.59 8.70
C TRP A 315 -1.82 10.84 7.41
N LEU A 316 -2.16 10.16 6.31
CA LEU A 316 -1.57 10.39 4.99
C LEU A 316 -1.99 11.75 4.43
N ALA A 317 -3.30 12.09 4.44
CA ALA A 317 -3.80 13.35 3.93
C ALA A 317 -3.10 14.56 4.58
N ASP A 318 -2.90 14.52 5.91
CA ASP A 318 -2.17 15.55 6.65
C ASP A 318 -0.72 15.75 6.21
N ARG A 319 -0.13 14.78 5.54
CA ARG A 319 1.29 14.79 5.13
C ARG A 319 1.50 15.05 3.66
N ILE A 320 0.63 14.49 2.82
CA ILE A 320 0.82 14.56 1.36
C ILE A 320 -0.10 15.59 0.68
N ALA A 321 -1.06 16.18 1.39
CA ALA A 321 -1.98 17.16 0.82
C ALA A 321 -1.70 18.61 1.26
N ARG A 322 -0.50 18.88 1.75
CA ARG A 322 -0.07 20.24 2.18
C ARG A 322 0.65 20.99 1.10
#